data_5b906a7a50d42067d47204e894584657
#
_entry.id   5b906a7a50d42067d47204e894584657
#
_cell.length_a   1.000
_cell.length_b   1.000
_cell.length_c   1.000
_cell.angle_alpha   90.00
_cell.angle_beta   90.00
_cell.angle_gamma   90.00
#
_symmetry.space_group_name_H-M   'P 1'
#
loop_
_entity.id
_entity.type
_entity.pdbx_description
1 polymer ?
#
loop_
_entity_poly.entity_id
_entity_poly.type
_entity_poly.pdbx_seq_one_letter_code
_entity_poly.pdbx_strand_id
1 'polypeptide(L)'
;GQLDKAVSKLKDAASKADSESKDGANNSLSPTFLLQAGELLESQNKTDEALKVYQDIKKKYVNSMLVQSNEIDKYIERTTK
;
A
#
# COMPACT_ATOMS: atom_id res chain seq x y z
N GLY A 1 -19.26 -2.24 -2.02
CA GLY A 1 -19.43 -1.43 -3.20
C GLY A 1 -18.27 -1.55 -4.17
N GLN A 2 -18.28 -0.74 -5.20
CA GLN A 2 -17.24 -0.81 -6.25
C GLN A 2 -15.86 -0.42 -5.72
N LEU A 3 -15.79 0.54 -4.79
CA LEU A 3 -14.51 0.94 -4.21
C LEU A 3 -13.91 -0.17 -3.36
N ASP A 4 -14.75 -0.91 -2.64
CA ASP A 4 -14.29 -2.05 -1.85
C ASP A 4 -13.70 -3.13 -2.76
N LYS A 5 -14.31 -3.36 -3.91
CA LYS A 5 -13.79 -4.32 -4.89
C LYS A 5 -12.48 -3.85 -5.47
N ALA A 6 -12.35 -2.54 -5.73
CA ALA A 6 -11.09 -1.98 -6.25
C ALA A 6 -9.96 -2.14 -5.24
N VAL A 7 -10.22 -1.87 -3.96
CA VAL A 7 -9.24 -2.07 -2.89
C VAL A 7 -8.80 -3.53 -2.85
N SER A 8 -9.76 -4.45 -2.88
CA SER A 8 -9.49 -5.88 -2.84
C SER A 8 -8.63 -6.32 -4.03
N LYS A 9 -8.96 -5.84 -5.22
CA LYS A 9 -8.20 -6.18 -6.43
C LYS A 9 -6.77 -5.64 -6.38
N LEU A 10 -6.59 -4.45 -5.84
CA LEU A 10 -5.24 -3.87 -5.71
C LEU A 10 -4.41 -4.66 -4.71
N LYS A 11 -5.00 -5.09 -3.59
CA LYS A 11 -4.31 -5.92 -2.62
C LYS A 11 -3.95 -7.28 -3.23
N ASP A 12 -4.85 -7.87 -4.01
CA ASP A 12 -4.59 -9.13 -4.70
C ASP A 12 -3.48 -8.99 -5.73
N ALA A 13 -3.45 -7.87 -6.47
CA ALA A 13 -2.40 -7.60 -7.43
C ALA A 13 -1.03 -7.50 -6.74
N ALA A 14 -0.98 -6.84 -5.58
CA ALA A 14 0.26 -6.76 -4.80
C ALA A 14 0.71 -8.14 -4.33
N SER A 15 -0.23 -8.94 -3.81
CA SER A 15 0.07 -10.31 -3.38
C SER A 15 0.60 -11.16 -4.52
N LYS A 16 -0.01 -11.03 -5.70
CA LYS A 16 0.43 -11.78 -6.87
C LYS A 16 1.82 -11.36 -7.31
N ALA A 17 2.09 -10.05 -7.34
CA ALA A 17 3.41 -9.53 -7.70
C ALA A 17 4.46 -10.05 -6.71
N ASP A 18 4.13 -10.09 -5.42
CA ASP A 18 5.03 -10.62 -4.40
C ASP A 18 5.31 -12.11 -4.61
N SER A 19 4.26 -12.88 -4.92
CA SER A 19 4.41 -14.33 -5.07
C SER A 19 5.27 -14.69 -6.29
N GLU A 20 5.35 -13.80 -7.26
CA GLU A 20 6.16 -14.01 -8.47
C GLU A 20 7.58 -13.47 -8.31
N SER A 21 7.90 -12.87 -7.20
CA SER A 21 9.22 -12.33 -6.91
C SER A 21 10.06 -13.34 -6.16
N LYS A 22 11.38 -13.35 -6.42
CA LYS A 22 12.30 -14.27 -5.76
C LYS A 22 12.29 -14.15 -4.25
N ASP A 23 12.16 -12.93 -3.75
CA ASP A 23 12.24 -12.63 -2.32
C ASP A 23 10.90 -12.61 -1.62
N GLY A 24 9.82 -12.91 -2.36
CA GLY A 24 8.47 -12.80 -1.81
C GLY A 24 7.99 -11.38 -1.63
N ALA A 25 8.69 -10.41 -2.18
CA ALA A 25 8.30 -9.00 -2.11
C ALA A 25 8.74 -8.28 -3.37
N ASN A 26 7.76 -7.75 -4.12
CA ASN A 26 8.05 -6.97 -5.32
C ASN A 26 8.08 -5.49 -4.96
N ASN A 27 9.29 -4.94 -4.78
CA ASN A 27 9.46 -3.54 -4.36
C ASN A 27 9.13 -2.52 -5.44
N SER A 28 8.88 -2.95 -6.67
CA SER A 28 8.51 -2.06 -7.77
C SER A 28 7.01 -1.95 -7.96
N LEU A 29 6.31 -3.08 -7.96
CA LEU A 29 4.88 -3.12 -8.27
C LEU A 29 3.98 -3.10 -7.04
N SER A 30 4.29 -3.92 -6.03
CA SER A 30 3.41 -4.08 -4.88
C SER A 30 3.18 -2.79 -4.10
N PRO A 31 4.21 -1.97 -3.80
CA PRO A 31 3.97 -0.72 -3.09
C PRO A 31 3.05 0.22 -3.85
N THR A 32 3.15 0.25 -5.17
CA THR A 32 2.29 1.11 -6.00
C THR A 32 0.83 0.68 -5.91
N PHE A 33 0.58 -0.63 -6.01
CA PHE A 33 -0.79 -1.15 -5.87
C PHE A 33 -1.35 -0.87 -4.48
N LEU A 34 -0.53 -1.10 -3.45
CA LEU A 34 -0.97 -0.88 -2.08
C LEU A 34 -1.17 0.61 -1.76
N LEU A 35 -0.35 1.48 -2.34
CA LEU A 35 -0.54 2.92 -2.17
C LEU A 35 -1.90 3.34 -2.73
N GLN A 36 -2.25 2.86 -3.92
CA GLN A 36 -3.55 3.14 -4.51
C GLN A 36 -4.69 2.61 -3.65
N ALA A 37 -4.51 1.41 -3.09
CA ALA A 37 -5.52 0.84 -2.18
C ALA A 37 -5.71 1.72 -0.95
N GLY A 38 -4.61 2.21 -0.38
CA GLY A 38 -4.67 3.12 0.77
C GLY A 38 -5.39 4.42 0.44
N GLU A 39 -5.11 4.98 -0.73
CA GLU A 39 -5.77 6.21 -1.15
C GLU A 39 -7.28 6.02 -1.36
N LEU A 40 -7.69 4.87 -1.90
CA LEU A 40 -9.10 4.55 -2.02
C LEU A 40 -9.77 4.40 -0.65
N LEU A 41 -9.08 3.79 0.30
CA LEU A 41 -9.59 3.67 1.66
C LEU A 41 -9.77 5.05 2.30
N GLU A 42 -8.81 5.95 2.09
CA GLU A 42 -8.98 7.33 2.58
C GLU A 42 -10.19 8.01 1.97
N SER A 43 -10.44 7.80 0.68
CA SER A 43 -11.58 8.40 -0.01
C SER A 43 -12.92 7.90 0.55
N GLN A 44 -12.90 6.75 1.21
CA GLN A 44 -14.08 6.18 1.87
C GLN A 44 -14.14 6.54 3.35
N ASN A 45 -13.27 7.44 3.82
CA ASN A 45 -13.14 7.79 5.22
C ASN A 45 -12.73 6.62 6.12
N LYS A 46 -12.10 5.61 5.52
CA LYS A 46 -11.55 4.46 6.25
C LYS A 46 -10.08 4.73 6.58
N THR A 47 -9.86 5.79 7.33
CA THR A 47 -8.52 6.30 7.62
C THR A 47 -7.65 5.29 8.39
N ASP A 48 -8.25 4.57 9.35
CA ASP A 48 -7.52 3.58 10.14
C ASP A 48 -7.01 2.44 9.25
N GLU A 49 -7.84 1.98 8.32
CA GLU A 49 -7.45 0.93 7.39
C GLU A 49 -6.38 1.42 6.43
N ALA A 50 -6.50 2.66 5.96
CA ALA A 50 -5.50 3.26 5.08
C ALA A 50 -4.15 3.37 5.79
N LEU A 51 -4.15 3.82 7.04
CA LEU A 51 -2.93 3.92 7.84
C LEU A 51 -2.23 2.55 7.93
N LYS A 52 -3.00 1.51 8.18
CA LYS A 52 -2.44 0.17 8.28
C LYS A 52 -1.77 -0.25 6.97
N VAL A 53 -2.42 0.03 5.84
CA VAL A 53 -1.84 -0.28 4.52
C VAL A 53 -0.53 0.47 4.31
N TYR A 54 -0.49 1.76 4.65
CA TYR A 54 0.74 2.55 4.50
C TYR A 54 1.86 2.06 5.42
N GLN A 55 1.53 1.69 6.66
CA GLN A 55 2.51 1.13 7.59
C GLN A 55 3.06 -0.20 7.08
N ASP A 56 2.21 -1.01 6.48
CA ASP A 56 2.64 -2.29 5.90
C ASP A 56 3.59 -2.07 4.72
N ILE A 57 3.35 -1.04 3.90
CA ILE A 57 4.27 -0.68 2.81
C ILE A 57 5.64 -0.36 3.39
N LYS A 58 5.69 0.50 4.40
CA LYS A 58 6.95 0.92 5.01
C LYS A 58 7.70 -0.26 5.62
N LYS A 59 6.98 -1.17 6.24
CA LYS A 59 7.58 -2.31 6.92
C LYS A 59 8.08 -3.38 5.95
N LYS A 60 7.32 -3.68 4.91
CA LYS A 60 7.61 -4.79 4.01
C LYS A 60 8.47 -4.41 2.82
N TYR A 61 8.25 -3.23 2.25
CA TYR A 61 8.91 -2.85 0.99
C TYR A 61 10.00 -1.82 1.23
N VAL A 62 10.95 -2.19 2.09
CA VAL A 62 12.02 -1.29 2.53
C VAL A 62 12.93 -0.83 1.40
N ASN A 63 12.99 -1.59 0.31
CA ASN A 63 13.81 -1.25 -0.86
C ASN A 63 13.02 -0.53 -1.96
N SER A 64 11.76 -0.17 -1.69
CA SER A 64 10.95 0.56 -2.67
C SER A 64 11.29 2.05 -2.65
N MET A 65 11.02 2.72 -3.77
CA MET A 65 11.21 4.16 -3.87
C MET A 65 10.37 4.93 -2.84
N LEU A 66 9.14 4.46 -2.59
CA LEU A 66 8.26 5.09 -1.60
C LEU A 66 8.89 5.14 -0.22
N VAL A 67 9.58 4.08 0.17
CA VAL A 67 10.21 4.00 1.48
C VAL A 67 11.57 4.68 1.48
N GLN A 68 12.38 4.44 0.44
CA GLN A 68 13.73 5.01 0.36
C GLN A 68 13.72 6.54 0.31
N SER A 69 12.74 7.12 -0.37
CA SER A 69 12.59 8.57 -0.48
C SER A 69 11.84 9.19 0.70
N ASN A 70 11.38 8.37 1.64
CA ASN A 70 10.54 8.77 2.77
C ASN A 70 9.17 9.33 2.33
N GLU A 71 8.78 9.11 1.09
CA GLU A 71 7.49 9.58 0.58
C GLU A 71 6.33 8.94 1.33
N ILE A 72 6.47 7.66 1.68
CA ILE A 72 5.43 6.93 2.41
C ILE A 72 5.11 7.57 3.77
N ASP A 73 6.10 8.24 4.37
CA ASP A 73 5.90 8.88 5.67
C ASP A 73 4.87 9.99 5.62
N LYS A 74 4.72 10.66 4.48
CA LYS A 74 3.70 11.71 4.32
C LYS A 74 2.30 11.11 4.43
N TYR A 75 2.11 9.94 3.85
CA TYR A 75 0.81 9.24 3.90
C TYR A 75 0.52 8.74 5.30
N ILE A 76 1.53 8.19 5.97
CA ILE A 76 1.39 7.72 7.35
C ILE A 76 1.03 8.88 8.27
N GLU A 77 1.76 9.99 8.18
CA GLU A 77 1.52 11.16 9.01
C GLU A 77 0.12 11.72 8.83
N ARG A 78 -0.31 11.82 7.58
CA ARG A 78 -1.64 12.34 7.24
C ARG A 78 -2.78 11.49 7.82
N THR A 79 -2.57 10.18 7.91
CA THR A 79 -3.59 9.24 8.39
C THR A 79 -3.48 8.92 9.87
N THR A 80 -2.46 9.42 10.55
CA THR A 80 -2.26 9.18 11.99
C THR A 80 -3.10 10.13 12.85
N LYS A 81 -3.58 11.22 12.30
CA LYS A 81 -4.30 12.27 13.04
C LYS A 81 -5.70 11.84 13.47
#